data_db94b5831b6bc39b9ebe433b2bad896d
#
_entry.id   db94b5831b6bc39b9ebe433b2bad896d
#
_cell.length_a   1.000
_cell.length_b   1.000
_cell.length_c   1.000
_cell.angle_alpha   90.00
_cell.angle_beta   90.00
_cell.angle_gamma   90.00
#
_symmetry.space_group_name_H-M   'P 1'
#
loop_
_entity.id
_entity.type
_entity.pdbx_description
1 polymer ?
#
loop_
_entity_poly.entity_id
_entity_poly.type
_entity_poly.pdbx_seq_one_letter_code
_entity_poly.pdbx_strand_id
1 'polypeptide(L)'
;LEPQAYTKATLVDLLDRVLDKGIVIHAEIIVSVAGIPLIGVNLKAALAGMETMLDYGMMEEWDKSIRSRAMAKETVKKKPLFFQEEILFEENASYYSDEGIVKSWRLGRIYLSAEQLVMYHPLFEEIMFELALGKIKEFEFIENHQDEGDHHQEVYILTHDNKIERFKIKSTRVFEKILKENLSIMKNNKGYLWEEQSA
;
A
#
# COMPACT_ATOMS: atom_id res chain seq x y z
N LEU A 1 -41.10 16.41 -41.75
CA LEU A 1 -40.23 16.49 -40.55
C LEU A 1 -39.60 15.14 -40.34
N GLU A 2 -38.38 14.95 -40.87
CA GLU A 2 -37.58 13.76 -40.59
C GLU A 2 -37.02 13.84 -39.17
N PRO A 3 -37.09 12.77 -38.36
CA PRO A 3 -36.48 12.76 -37.05
C PRO A 3 -34.94 12.79 -37.23
N GLN A 4 -34.30 13.83 -36.70
CA GLN A 4 -32.86 13.90 -36.65
C GLN A 4 -32.31 12.65 -35.91
N ALA A 5 -31.39 11.96 -36.58
CA ALA A 5 -30.70 10.82 -36.02
C ALA A 5 -30.04 11.23 -34.70
N TYR A 6 -30.43 10.56 -33.64
CA TYR A 6 -29.74 10.66 -32.35
C TYR A 6 -28.27 10.32 -32.55
N THR A 7 -27.41 11.30 -32.33
CA THR A 7 -25.96 11.10 -32.27
C THR A 7 -25.74 10.00 -31.24
N LYS A 8 -25.22 8.86 -31.65
CA LYS A 8 -24.92 7.76 -30.76
C LYS A 8 -23.89 8.26 -29.76
N ALA A 9 -24.32 8.55 -28.53
CA ALA A 9 -23.41 8.88 -27.44
C ALA A 9 -22.42 7.74 -27.27
N THR A 10 -21.14 8.07 -27.33
CA THR A 10 -20.06 7.10 -27.12
C THR A 10 -19.82 6.88 -25.62
N LEU A 11 -19.12 5.83 -25.27
CA LEU A 11 -18.68 5.61 -23.89
C LEU A 11 -17.80 6.77 -23.38
N VAL A 12 -17.02 7.38 -24.28
CA VAL A 12 -16.18 8.55 -23.98
C VAL A 12 -17.04 9.75 -23.63
N ASP A 13 -18.09 10.04 -24.39
CA ASP A 13 -19.02 11.14 -24.11
C ASP A 13 -19.72 10.96 -22.75
N LEU A 14 -20.05 9.71 -22.41
CA LEU A 14 -20.61 9.38 -21.11
C LEU A 14 -19.61 9.60 -19.98
N LEU A 15 -18.37 9.15 -20.18
CA LEU A 15 -17.30 9.30 -19.20
C LEU A 15 -16.96 10.77 -18.95
N ASP A 16 -16.81 11.57 -20.00
CA ASP A 16 -16.58 13.01 -19.92
C ASP A 16 -17.70 13.69 -19.12
N ARG A 17 -18.95 13.30 -19.37
CA ARG A 17 -20.09 13.85 -18.64
C ARG A 17 -20.10 13.44 -17.17
N VAL A 18 -19.69 12.22 -16.86
CA VAL A 18 -19.57 11.75 -15.46
C VAL A 18 -18.44 12.49 -14.74
N LEU A 19 -17.32 12.73 -15.40
CA LEU A 19 -16.20 13.45 -14.81
C LEU A 19 -16.55 14.93 -14.57
N ASP A 20 -17.23 15.58 -15.55
CA ASP A 20 -17.57 16.99 -15.51
C ASP A 20 -18.75 17.32 -14.57
N LYS A 21 -19.80 16.51 -14.58
CA LYS A 21 -21.05 16.78 -13.82
C LYS A 21 -21.25 15.88 -12.60
N GLY A 22 -20.49 14.82 -12.52
CA GLY A 22 -20.68 13.78 -11.50
C GLY A 22 -21.89 12.90 -11.76
N ILE A 23 -21.90 11.75 -11.08
CA ILE A 23 -23.02 10.82 -10.99
C ILE A 23 -23.19 10.36 -9.54
N VAL A 24 -24.42 10.30 -9.08
CA VAL A 24 -24.75 9.72 -7.77
C VAL A 24 -25.46 8.39 -8.01
N ILE A 25 -24.92 7.34 -7.40
CA ILE A 25 -25.47 6.00 -7.44
C ILE A 25 -26.08 5.71 -6.08
N HIS A 26 -27.35 5.33 -6.08
CA HIS A 26 -28.03 4.84 -4.89
C HIS A 26 -28.56 3.46 -5.17
N ALA A 27 -28.14 2.47 -4.38
CA ALA A 27 -28.54 1.08 -4.54
C ALA A 27 -29.00 0.52 -3.19
N GLU A 28 -30.10 -0.25 -3.23
CA GLU A 28 -30.61 -1.00 -2.09
C GLU A 28 -30.65 -2.47 -2.47
N ILE A 29 -30.04 -3.29 -1.65
CA ILE A 29 -29.96 -4.74 -1.83
C ILE A 29 -30.60 -5.39 -0.61
N ILE A 30 -31.54 -6.28 -0.83
CA ILE A 30 -32.16 -7.08 0.23
C ILE A 30 -31.83 -8.55 -0.05
N VAL A 31 -31.16 -9.17 0.91
CA VAL A 31 -30.88 -10.61 0.89
C VAL A 31 -31.94 -11.31 1.74
N SER A 32 -32.69 -12.21 1.11
CA SER A 32 -33.76 -12.99 1.78
C SER A 32 -33.56 -14.49 1.58
N VAL A 33 -33.94 -15.27 2.58
CA VAL A 33 -33.96 -16.72 2.54
C VAL A 33 -35.40 -17.19 2.80
N ALA A 34 -35.92 -18.00 1.90
CA ALA A 34 -37.31 -18.48 1.94
C ALA A 34 -38.37 -17.37 2.10
N GLY A 35 -38.14 -16.20 1.46
CA GLY A 35 -39.04 -15.06 1.52
C GLY A 35 -38.93 -14.20 2.78
N ILE A 36 -38.01 -14.52 3.68
CA ILE A 36 -37.75 -13.74 4.91
C ILE A 36 -36.52 -12.87 4.66
N PRO A 37 -36.62 -11.52 4.72
CA PRO A 37 -35.49 -10.63 4.58
C PRO A 37 -34.56 -10.77 5.79
N LEU A 38 -33.27 -11.04 5.53
CA LEU A 38 -32.27 -11.24 6.57
C LEU A 38 -31.27 -10.07 6.64
N ILE A 39 -30.87 -9.54 5.48
CA ILE A 39 -29.86 -8.48 5.40
C ILE A 39 -30.32 -7.42 4.41
N GLY A 40 -30.30 -6.17 4.83
CA GLY A 40 -30.44 -5.01 3.96
C GLY A 40 -29.13 -4.28 3.81
N VAL A 41 -28.72 -3.97 2.58
CA VAL A 41 -27.55 -3.15 2.27
C VAL A 41 -28.02 -1.89 1.55
N ASN A 42 -27.70 -0.71 2.10
CA ASN A 42 -27.93 0.58 1.45
C ASN A 42 -26.58 1.15 1.04
N LEU A 43 -26.37 1.35 -0.27
CA LEU A 43 -25.15 1.89 -0.84
C LEU A 43 -25.45 3.26 -1.46
N LYS A 44 -24.66 4.27 -1.07
CA LYS A 44 -24.64 5.59 -1.72
C LYS A 44 -23.22 5.87 -2.16
N ALA A 45 -23.03 6.15 -3.45
CA ALA A 45 -21.72 6.50 -4.01
C ALA A 45 -21.85 7.72 -4.92
N ALA A 46 -20.89 8.63 -4.87
CA ALA A 46 -20.72 9.71 -5.81
C ALA A 46 -19.44 9.50 -6.61
N LEU A 47 -19.52 9.69 -7.92
CA LEU A 47 -18.41 9.61 -8.86
C LEU A 47 -18.36 10.90 -9.66
N ALA A 48 -17.23 11.59 -9.67
CA ALA A 48 -16.98 12.77 -10.49
C ALA A 48 -15.47 12.95 -10.68
N GLY A 49 -15.09 13.86 -11.57
CA GLY A 49 -13.72 14.34 -11.63
C GLY A 49 -13.32 14.97 -10.29
N MET A 50 -12.03 14.94 -9.97
CA MET A 50 -11.53 15.45 -8.69
C MET A 50 -11.82 16.95 -8.53
N GLU A 51 -11.71 17.72 -9.62
CA GLU A 51 -12.01 19.14 -9.67
C GLU A 51 -13.49 19.41 -9.33
N THR A 52 -14.39 18.65 -9.97
CA THR A 52 -15.84 18.70 -9.70
C THR A 52 -16.18 18.30 -8.25
N MET A 53 -15.49 17.29 -7.69
CA MET A 53 -15.67 16.92 -6.28
C MET A 53 -15.28 18.05 -5.31
N LEU A 54 -14.19 18.76 -5.61
CA LEU A 54 -13.73 19.89 -4.82
C LEU A 54 -14.69 21.09 -4.92
N ASP A 55 -15.23 21.37 -6.12
CA ASP A 55 -16.23 22.43 -6.33
C ASP A 55 -17.52 22.19 -5.54
N TYR A 56 -17.87 20.93 -5.30
CA TYR A 56 -18.98 20.55 -4.41
C TYR A 56 -18.59 20.48 -2.93
N GLY A 57 -17.36 20.87 -2.56
CA GLY A 57 -16.87 20.84 -1.18
C GLY A 57 -16.59 19.45 -0.63
N MET A 58 -16.48 18.46 -1.52
CA MET A 58 -16.14 17.10 -1.15
C MET A 58 -14.63 16.87 -1.25
N MET A 59 -14.06 16.07 -0.35
CA MET A 59 -12.66 15.67 -0.35
C MET A 59 -11.63 16.82 -0.21
N GLU A 60 -12.01 17.98 0.27
CA GLU A 60 -11.10 19.13 0.44
C GLU A 60 -9.92 18.83 1.37
N GLU A 61 -10.15 18.13 2.48
CA GLU A 61 -9.07 17.77 3.42
C GLU A 61 -8.08 16.80 2.78
N TRP A 62 -8.60 15.88 1.97
CA TRP A 62 -7.77 14.93 1.22
C TRP A 62 -6.93 15.65 0.16
N ASP A 63 -7.52 16.57 -0.62
CA ASP A 63 -6.79 17.36 -1.62
C ASP A 63 -5.73 18.24 -0.97
N LYS A 64 -6.04 18.94 0.12
CA LYS A 64 -5.07 19.73 0.89
C LYS A 64 -3.91 18.85 1.37
N SER A 65 -4.20 17.64 1.86
CA SER A 65 -3.18 16.68 2.28
C SER A 65 -2.29 16.25 1.11
N ILE A 66 -2.86 15.94 -0.06
CA ILE A 66 -2.10 15.55 -1.25
C ILE A 66 -1.24 16.70 -1.79
N ARG A 67 -1.81 17.92 -1.90
CA ARG A 67 -1.08 19.10 -2.39
C ARG A 67 0.05 19.51 -1.46
N SER A 68 -0.17 19.48 -0.15
CA SER A 68 0.89 19.76 0.83
C SER A 68 2.02 18.74 0.76
N ARG A 69 1.70 17.46 0.49
CA ARG A 69 2.70 16.41 0.28
C ARG A 69 3.43 16.54 -1.05
N ALA A 70 2.75 16.96 -2.12
CA ALA A 70 3.38 17.21 -3.41
C ALA A 70 4.39 18.38 -3.32
N MET A 71 4.03 19.47 -2.65
CA MET A 71 4.93 20.59 -2.38
C MET A 71 6.09 20.19 -1.45
N ALA A 72 5.86 19.30 -0.48
CA ALA A 72 6.90 18.77 0.38
C ALA A 72 7.84 17.78 -0.32
N LYS A 73 7.45 17.21 -1.48
CA LYS A 73 8.32 16.36 -2.30
C LYS A 73 9.42 17.13 -3.04
N GLU A 74 9.20 18.40 -3.34
CA GLU A 74 10.24 19.26 -3.96
C GLU A 74 11.29 19.76 -2.98
N THR A 75 10.97 19.80 -1.68
CA THR A 75 11.89 20.23 -0.64
C THR A 75 12.14 19.11 0.35
N VAL A 76 13.18 18.33 0.12
CA VAL A 76 13.72 17.31 1.05
C VAL A 76 12.98 15.96 0.99
N LYS A 77 13.71 14.89 0.72
CA LYS A 77 13.39 13.51 1.12
C LYS A 77 13.17 13.49 2.64
N LYS A 78 11.99 13.88 3.12
CA LYS A 78 11.70 13.85 4.55
C LYS A 78 11.57 12.41 4.98
N LYS A 79 12.60 11.95 5.68
CA LYS A 79 12.56 10.77 6.52
C LYS A 79 11.27 10.82 7.35
N PRO A 80 10.44 9.75 7.40
CA PRO A 80 9.29 9.72 8.27
C PRO A 80 9.67 10.08 9.70
N LEU A 81 8.88 10.91 10.39
CA LEU A 81 9.21 11.43 11.72
C LEU A 81 9.49 10.33 12.77
N PHE A 82 8.89 9.15 12.57
CA PHE A 82 9.08 7.99 13.45
C PHE A 82 10.41 7.24 13.18
N PHE A 83 11.07 7.51 12.05
CA PHE A 83 12.30 6.81 11.67
C PHE A 83 13.53 7.63 12.09
N GLN A 84 14.16 7.30 13.20
CA GLN A 84 15.31 8.03 13.72
C GLN A 84 16.63 7.61 13.07
N GLU A 85 16.67 6.41 12.50
CA GLU A 85 17.85 5.80 11.89
C GLU A 85 18.10 6.26 10.46
N GLU A 86 19.30 5.98 9.94
CA GLU A 86 19.62 6.19 8.52
C GLU A 86 18.86 5.18 7.66
N ILE A 87 18.16 5.66 6.63
CA ILE A 87 17.45 4.81 5.68
C ILE A 87 18.45 4.32 4.64
N LEU A 88 18.67 3.03 4.61
CA LEU A 88 19.57 2.35 3.66
C LEU A 88 18.85 1.97 2.37
N PHE A 89 17.53 1.72 2.44
CA PHE A 89 16.69 1.42 1.29
C PHE A 89 15.28 1.93 1.51
N GLU A 90 14.69 2.52 0.45
CA GLU A 90 13.28 2.90 0.43
C GLU A 90 12.69 2.65 -0.96
N GLU A 91 11.49 2.10 -1.00
CA GLU A 91 10.75 1.86 -2.25
C GLU A 91 9.24 1.80 -2.00
N ASN A 92 8.44 2.07 -3.06
CA ASN A 92 7.02 1.76 -3.02
C ASN A 92 6.84 0.24 -3.05
N ALA A 93 6.00 -0.27 -2.19
CA ALA A 93 5.79 -1.68 -2.00
C ALA A 93 4.31 -2.01 -1.81
N SER A 94 3.94 -3.26 -1.99
CA SER A 94 2.62 -3.78 -1.63
C SER A 94 2.78 -4.78 -0.50
N TYR A 95 2.07 -4.59 0.60
CA TYR A 95 2.05 -5.50 1.75
C TYR A 95 0.81 -6.37 1.71
N TYR A 96 0.99 -7.68 1.96
CA TYR A 96 -0.12 -8.61 2.08
C TYR A 96 -0.64 -8.62 3.51
N SER A 97 -1.83 -8.05 3.70
CA SER A 97 -2.53 -8.08 4.98
C SER A 97 -3.50 -9.24 4.99
N ASP A 98 -3.35 -10.13 5.98
CA ASP A 98 -4.28 -11.22 6.28
C ASP A 98 -5.06 -10.98 7.59
N GLU A 99 -4.93 -9.79 8.15
CA GLU A 99 -5.69 -9.36 9.31
C GLU A 99 -7.11 -8.97 8.89
N GLY A 100 -8.10 -9.57 9.53
CA GLY A 100 -9.52 -9.30 9.31
C GLY A 100 -10.23 -10.27 8.36
N ILE A 101 -11.39 -9.84 7.85
CA ILE A 101 -12.28 -10.67 7.02
C ILE A 101 -11.79 -10.76 5.58
N VAL A 102 -11.07 -9.74 5.10
CA VAL A 102 -10.63 -9.64 3.70
C VAL A 102 -9.11 -9.64 3.65
N LYS A 103 -8.57 -10.66 2.98
CA LYS A 103 -7.13 -10.73 2.66
C LYS A 103 -6.86 -9.89 1.40
N SER A 104 -5.94 -8.95 1.47
CA SER A 104 -5.67 -8.04 0.35
C SER A 104 -4.24 -7.50 0.34
N TRP A 105 -3.80 -7.11 -0.86
CA TRP A 105 -2.59 -6.35 -1.04
C TRP A 105 -2.86 -4.86 -0.76
N ARG A 106 -2.13 -4.28 0.17
CA ARG A 106 -2.22 -2.86 0.53
C ARG A 106 -0.97 -2.14 0.03
N LEU A 107 -1.16 -1.05 -0.70
CA LEU A 107 -0.06 -0.21 -1.16
C LEU A 107 0.57 0.54 0.01
N GLY A 108 1.91 0.65 -0.02
CA GLY A 108 2.65 1.38 0.99
C GLY A 108 4.05 1.71 0.51
N ARG A 109 4.92 2.06 1.45
CA ARG A 109 6.33 2.29 1.23
C ARG A 109 7.14 1.51 2.26
N ILE A 110 8.12 0.77 1.78
CA ILE A 110 9.04 0.01 2.62
C ILE A 110 10.30 0.83 2.91
N TYR A 111 10.76 0.77 4.15
CA TYR A 111 11.98 1.40 4.63
C TYR A 111 12.83 0.36 5.33
N LEU A 112 14.09 0.29 4.97
CA LEU A 112 15.08 -0.58 5.62
C LEU A 112 16.19 0.29 6.22
N SER A 113 16.46 0.12 7.51
CA SER A 113 17.62 0.67 8.21
C SER A 113 18.61 -0.42 8.59
N ALA A 114 19.61 -0.06 9.37
CA ALA A 114 20.56 -1.00 9.95
C ALA A 114 19.91 -1.92 11.02
N GLU A 115 18.81 -1.52 11.65
CA GLU A 115 18.21 -2.20 12.80
C GLU A 115 16.81 -2.78 12.50
N GLN A 116 16.06 -2.15 11.57
CA GLN A 116 14.64 -2.48 11.38
C GLN A 116 14.18 -2.35 9.93
N LEU A 117 13.12 -3.08 9.62
CA LEU A 117 12.34 -3.03 8.39
C LEU A 117 10.93 -2.54 8.73
N VAL A 118 10.48 -1.48 8.06
CA VAL A 118 9.18 -0.85 8.31
C VAL A 118 8.41 -0.73 7.03
N MET A 119 7.14 -1.15 7.04
CA MET A 119 6.18 -0.88 5.97
C MET A 119 5.20 0.19 6.46
N TYR A 120 5.11 1.27 5.71
CA TYR A 120 4.35 2.45 6.07
C TYR A 120 3.36 2.84 4.97
N HIS A 121 2.15 3.20 5.37
CA HIS A 121 1.14 3.71 4.46
C HIS A 121 1.14 5.24 4.49
N PRO A 122 1.69 5.93 3.45
CA PRO A 122 1.91 7.36 3.51
C PRO A 122 0.62 8.21 3.49
N LEU A 123 -0.49 7.66 2.99
CA LEU A 123 -1.77 8.37 2.91
C LEU A 123 -2.51 8.36 4.25
N PHE A 124 -2.47 7.24 4.96
CA PHE A 124 -3.14 7.09 6.26
C PHE A 124 -2.20 7.33 7.44
N GLU A 125 -0.91 7.59 7.17
CA GLU A 125 0.13 7.78 8.19
C GLU A 125 0.22 6.59 9.17
N GLU A 126 0.01 5.38 8.65
CA GLU A 126 -0.10 4.14 9.40
C GLU A 126 1.14 3.27 9.19
N ILE A 127 1.71 2.74 10.27
CA ILE A 127 2.71 1.67 10.20
C ILE A 127 1.96 0.36 10.02
N MET A 128 2.15 -0.28 8.85
CA MET A 128 1.50 -1.54 8.50
C MET A 128 2.18 -2.73 9.15
N PHE A 129 3.51 -2.72 9.20
CA PHE A 129 4.32 -3.58 10.07
C PHE A 129 5.66 -2.92 10.36
N GLU A 130 6.23 -3.32 11.49
CA GLU A 130 7.56 -2.97 11.95
C GLU A 130 8.26 -4.24 12.44
N LEU A 131 9.46 -4.49 11.91
CA LEU A 131 10.21 -5.70 12.19
C LEU A 131 11.67 -5.37 12.45
N ALA A 132 12.14 -5.62 13.67
CA ALA A 132 13.56 -5.57 13.99
C ALA A 132 14.31 -6.65 13.20
N LEU A 133 15.43 -6.30 12.54
CA LEU A 133 16.20 -7.25 11.72
C LEU A 133 16.69 -8.46 12.53
N GLY A 134 16.96 -8.26 13.81
CA GLY A 134 17.35 -9.35 14.71
C GLY A 134 16.28 -10.42 14.96
N LYS A 135 15.02 -10.17 14.58
CA LYS A 135 13.92 -11.14 14.63
C LYS A 135 13.77 -11.97 13.37
N ILE A 136 14.47 -11.62 12.29
CA ILE A 136 14.42 -12.34 11.02
C ILE A 136 15.15 -13.67 11.19
N LYS A 137 14.43 -14.77 10.98
CA LYS A 137 14.96 -16.12 10.95
C LYS A 137 15.42 -16.51 9.55
N GLU A 138 14.57 -16.26 8.58
CA GLU A 138 14.76 -16.63 7.18
C GLU A 138 14.00 -15.67 6.26
N PHE A 139 14.46 -15.52 5.04
CA PHE A 139 13.73 -14.77 4.00
C PHE A 139 13.92 -15.41 2.64
N GLU A 140 12.92 -15.28 1.79
CA GLU A 140 12.88 -15.85 0.44
C GLU A 140 12.29 -14.85 -0.56
N PHE A 141 12.80 -14.91 -1.81
CA PHE A 141 12.27 -14.14 -2.93
C PHE A 141 11.62 -15.09 -3.93
N ILE A 142 10.36 -14.86 -4.22
CA ILE A 142 9.58 -15.68 -5.15
C ILE A 142 9.29 -14.88 -6.42
N GLU A 143 9.75 -15.40 -7.57
CA GLU A 143 9.41 -14.85 -8.88
C GLU A 143 8.01 -15.34 -9.28
N ASN A 144 7.07 -14.41 -9.43
CA ASN A 144 5.76 -14.71 -10.01
C ASN A 144 5.84 -14.68 -11.53
N HIS A 145 5.89 -15.84 -12.18
CA HIS A 145 5.87 -15.98 -13.63
C HIS A 145 4.49 -15.76 -14.27
N GLN A 146 3.45 -15.41 -13.51
CA GLN A 146 2.08 -15.35 -14.02
C GLN A 146 1.62 -13.98 -14.51
N ASP A 147 2.34 -12.91 -14.22
CA ASP A 147 1.97 -11.56 -14.67
C ASP A 147 2.98 -11.04 -15.70
N GLU A 148 2.67 -11.14 -16.98
CA GLU A 148 3.49 -10.66 -18.13
C GLU A 148 3.73 -9.13 -18.16
N GLY A 149 3.56 -8.40 -17.09
CA GLY A 149 3.76 -6.95 -17.01
C GLY A 149 4.20 -6.44 -15.64
N ASP A 150 4.14 -7.25 -14.62
CA ASP A 150 4.48 -6.84 -13.24
C ASP A 150 5.85 -7.38 -12.82
N HIS A 151 6.88 -6.55 -12.92
CA HIS A 151 8.25 -6.87 -12.50
C HIS A 151 8.45 -6.89 -10.98
N HIS A 152 7.36 -6.99 -10.20
CA HIS A 152 7.44 -7.06 -8.73
C HIS A 152 7.65 -8.49 -8.28
N GLN A 153 8.69 -8.73 -7.49
CA GLN A 153 8.91 -10.02 -6.84
C GLN A 153 8.30 -10.02 -5.43
N GLU A 154 7.78 -11.16 -5.02
CA GLU A 154 7.29 -11.35 -3.66
C GLU A 154 8.44 -11.69 -2.73
N VAL A 155 8.45 -11.03 -1.57
CA VAL A 155 9.40 -11.26 -0.48
C VAL A 155 8.64 -11.85 0.69
N TYR A 156 9.13 -12.96 1.19
CA TYR A 156 8.63 -13.62 2.39
C TYR A 156 9.69 -13.52 3.46
N ILE A 157 9.33 -13.04 4.62
CA ILE A 157 10.20 -12.98 5.80
C ILE A 157 9.58 -13.82 6.90
N LEU A 158 10.28 -14.87 7.31
CA LEU A 158 9.92 -15.68 8.46
C LEU A 158 10.66 -15.16 9.68
N THR A 159 9.93 -14.89 10.75
CA THR A 159 10.47 -14.43 12.02
C THR A 159 10.72 -15.61 13.00
N HIS A 160 11.50 -15.38 14.05
CA HIS A 160 11.77 -16.40 15.07
C HIS A 160 10.55 -16.84 15.87
N ASP A 161 9.49 -16.00 15.92
CA ASP A 161 8.17 -16.30 16.52
C ASP A 161 7.21 -16.95 15.52
N ASN A 162 7.72 -17.40 14.35
CA ASN A 162 6.99 -18.05 13.25
C ASN A 162 5.93 -17.16 12.59
N LYS A 163 6.02 -15.84 12.71
CA LYS A 163 5.21 -14.92 11.94
C LYS A 163 5.82 -14.78 10.53
N ILE A 164 4.96 -14.68 9.50
CA ILE A 164 5.37 -14.47 8.12
C ILE A 164 4.91 -13.07 7.69
N GLU A 165 5.86 -12.23 7.33
CA GLU A 165 5.59 -10.97 6.65
C GLU A 165 5.78 -11.14 5.14
N ARG A 166 4.83 -10.62 4.36
CA ARG A 166 4.81 -10.83 2.91
C ARG A 166 4.55 -9.51 2.19
N PHE A 167 5.46 -9.16 1.27
CA PHE A 167 5.34 -7.93 0.50
C PHE A 167 5.93 -8.06 -0.90
N LYS A 168 5.60 -7.13 -1.81
CA LYS A 168 6.11 -7.05 -3.18
C LYS A 168 6.91 -5.78 -3.37
N ILE A 169 8.09 -5.91 -4.02
CA ILE A 169 8.99 -4.80 -4.40
C ILE A 169 9.55 -5.02 -5.80
N LYS A 170 10.07 -3.94 -6.43
CA LYS A 170 10.73 -4.02 -7.75
C LYS A 170 12.22 -4.30 -7.63
N SER A 171 12.89 -3.55 -6.76
CA SER A 171 14.36 -3.54 -6.65
C SER A 171 14.88 -4.64 -5.73
N THR A 172 14.42 -5.89 -5.93
CA THR A 172 14.73 -7.03 -5.04
C THR A 172 16.20 -7.29 -4.89
N ARG A 173 17.01 -7.19 -5.96
CA ARG A 173 18.47 -7.44 -5.89
C ARG A 173 19.18 -6.45 -4.98
N VAL A 174 18.78 -5.17 -5.04
CA VAL A 174 19.35 -4.11 -4.18
C VAL A 174 18.94 -4.34 -2.74
N PHE A 175 17.65 -4.59 -2.52
CA PHE A 175 17.09 -4.89 -1.21
C PHE A 175 17.76 -6.12 -0.57
N GLU A 176 17.88 -7.22 -1.32
CA GLU A 176 18.51 -8.46 -0.87
C GLU A 176 19.96 -8.24 -0.42
N LYS A 177 20.73 -7.49 -1.23
CA LYS A 177 22.12 -7.17 -0.90
C LYS A 177 22.22 -6.42 0.41
N ILE A 178 21.48 -5.31 0.57
CA ILE A 178 21.49 -4.49 1.77
C ILE A 178 21.02 -5.29 2.99
N LEU A 179 19.96 -6.08 2.85
CA LEU A 179 19.44 -6.92 3.92
C LEU A 179 20.46 -7.95 4.40
N LYS A 180 21.12 -8.68 3.47
CA LYS A 180 22.16 -9.67 3.79
C LYS A 180 23.36 -9.04 4.49
N GLU A 181 23.83 -7.89 3.99
CA GLU A 181 24.95 -7.16 4.59
C GLU A 181 24.64 -6.79 6.05
N ASN A 182 23.47 -6.21 6.33
CA ASN A 182 23.09 -5.81 7.69
C ASN A 182 22.87 -7.02 8.61
N LEU A 183 22.24 -8.08 8.14
CA LEU A 183 22.08 -9.30 8.94
C LEU A 183 23.42 -9.97 9.28
N SER A 184 24.41 -9.91 8.39
CA SER A 184 25.76 -10.42 8.66
C SER A 184 26.49 -9.61 9.72
N ILE A 185 26.39 -8.28 9.66
CA ILE A 185 26.96 -7.37 10.67
C ILE A 185 26.36 -7.64 12.03
N MET A 186 25.03 -7.78 12.12
CA MET A 186 24.34 -8.09 13.39
C MET A 186 24.76 -9.42 13.99
N LYS A 187 24.96 -10.46 13.16
CA LYS A 187 25.44 -11.77 13.63
C LYS A 187 26.86 -11.69 14.18
N ASN A 188 27.74 -10.96 13.51
CA ASN A 188 29.10 -10.77 13.94
C ASN A 188 29.18 -9.99 15.26
N ASN A 189 28.41 -8.90 15.40
CA ASN A 189 28.38 -8.10 16.65
C ASN A 189 27.85 -8.91 17.84
N LYS A 190 26.91 -9.83 17.63
CA LYS A 190 26.46 -10.74 18.71
C LYS A 190 27.54 -11.74 19.13
N GLY A 191 28.40 -12.19 18.20
CA GLY A 191 29.52 -13.07 18.50
C GLY A 191 30.54 -12.43 19.47
N TYR A 192 30.88 -11.17 19.29
CA TYR A 192 31.81 -10.45 20.17
C TYR A 192 31.29 -10.24 21.58
N LEU A 193 29.98 -10.04 21.78
CA LEU A 193 29.38 -9.87 23.12
C LEU A 193 29.39 -11.14 23.99
N TRP A 194 29.49 -12.33 23.39
CA TRP A 194 29.59 -13.58 24.15
C TRP A 194 31.03 -13.90 24.56
N GLU A 195 32.04 -13.41 23.83
CA GLU A 195 33.45 -13.61 24.21
C GLU A 195 33.87 -12.71 25.38
N GLU A 196 33.33 -11.49 25.49
CA GLU A 196 33.62 -10.59 26.62
C GLU A 196 32.95 -10.99 27.96
N GLN A 197 31.89 -11.81 27.93
CA GLN A 197 31.24 -12.30 29.15
C GLN A 197 31.79 -13.64 29.64
N SER A 198 32.73 -14.23 28.92
CA SER A 198 33.35 -15.52 29.25
C SER A 198 34.81 -15.39 29.67
N ALA A 199 35.33 -14.19 29.81
CA ALA A 199 36.65 -13.86 30.34
C ALA A 199 36.51 -13.15 31.68
#